data_d3b8886f88e1bce7a9241e2d141c1b78
#
_entry.id   d3b8886f88e1bce7a9241e2d141c1b78
#
_cell.length_a   1.000
_cell.length_b   1.000
_cell.length_c   1.000
_cell.angle_alpha   90.00
_cell.angle_beta   90.00
_cell.angle_gamma   90.00
#
_symmetry.space_group_name_H-M   'P 1'
#
loop_
_entity.id
_entity.type
_entity.pdbx_description
1 polymer ?
#
loop_
_entity_poly.entity_id
_entity_poly.type
_entity_poly.pdbx_seq_one_letter_code
_entity_poly.pdbx_strand_id
1 'polypeptide(L)'
;EAITAPGVLDANRCLAWLLQSEGQFPIEFREALGDRIYGCDDCQLSCPINRIEERSHEEPVPNSLGGPVLIHEMLEMSDEKLIERFGRWYIPKRDPRYLRRNALVVLGNISKASSQKTRKILRRYLSDSDNMIRSHAVWAAKRLNLDSLLGEMKDDPSSLVQEELQREVSWDKRKSSSKK
;
A
#
# COMPACT_ATOMS: atom_id res chain seq x y z
N GLU A 1 -5.11 -14.46 6.65
CA GLU A 1 -5.09 -15.62 7.61
C GLU A 1 -3.71 -15.75 8.29
N ALA A 2 -3.32 -14.76 9.11
CA ALA A 2 -2.06 -14.78 9.86
C ALA A 2 -2.16 -15.61 11.15
N ILE A 3 -3.34 -15.73 11.74
CA ILE A 3 -3.59 -16.61 12.88
C ILE A 3 -3.77 -18.03 12.34
N THR A 4 -2.80 -18.91 12.62
CA THR A 4 -2.72 -20.27 12.08
C THR A 4 -3.28 -21.33 13.03
N ALA A 5 -3.31 -21.02 14.33
CA ALA A 5 -3.92 -21.82 15.39
C ALA A 5 -4.25 -20.92 16.59
N PRO A 6 -5.04 -21.37 17.57
CA PRO A 6 -5.29 -20.60 18.79
C PRO A 6 -3.99 -20.19 19.48
N GLY A 7 -3.78 -18.87 19.63
CA GLY A 7 -2.57 -18.29 20.22
C GLY A 7 -1.31 -18.31 19.34
N VAL A 8 -1.40 -18.74 18.07
CA VAL A 8 -0.25 -18.82 17.15
C VAL A 8 -0.44 -17.85 15.98
N LEU A 9 0.48 -16.89 15.86
CA LEU A 9 0.52 -15.92 14.78
C LEU A 9 1.76 -16.14 13.89
N ASP A 10 1.54 -16.30 12.57
CA ASP A 10 2.60 -16.18 11.57
C ASP A 10 2.73 -14.70 11.15
N ALA A 11 3.79 -14.04 11.62
CA ALA A 11 4.04 -12.64 11.33
C ALA A 11 4.25 -12.39 9.83
N ASN A 12 4.82 -13.33 9.07
CA ASN A 12 5.04 -13.19 7.63
C ASN A 12 3.74 -13.15 6.81
N ARG A 13 2.61 -13.45 7.43
CA ARG A 13 1.26 -13.37 6.85
C ARG A 13 0.44 -12.24 7.45
N CYS A 14 1.00 -11.47 8.38
CA CYS A 14 0.33 -10.36 9.05
C CYS A 14 0.55 -9.04 8.30
N LEU A 15 -0.51 -8.44 7.77
CA LEU A 15 -0.40 -7.17 7.03
C LEU A 15 0.20 -6.05 7.88
N ALA A 16 -0.09 -5.99 9.18
CA ALA A 16 0.50 -4.99 10.07
C ALA A 16 2.02 -5.15 10.18
N TRP A 17 2.52 -6.40 10.26
CA TRP A 17 3.95 -6.69 10.25
C TRP A 17 4.58 -6.35 8.89
N LEU A 18 3.96 -6.77 7.78
CA LEU A 18 4.46 -6.55 6.43
C LEU A 18 4.57 -5.07 6.08
N LEU A 19 3.63 -4.24 6.54
CA LEU A 19 3.69 -2.78 6.39
C LEU A 19 4.90 -2.15 7.09
N GLN A 20 5.37 -2.79 8.17
CA GLN A 20 6.46 -2.33 9.02
C GLN A 20 7.78 -3.05 8.74
N SER A 21 7.82 -4.02 7.84
CA SER A 21 9.03 -4.76 7.49
C SER A 21 9.85 -4.06 6.41
N GLU A 22 11.15 -4.36 6.38
CA GLU A 22 12.07 -3.90 5.33
C GLU A 22 11.83 -4.65 4.01
N GLY A 23 12.42 -4.13 2.93
CA GLY A 23 12.38 -4.76 1.61
C GLY A 23 11.07 -4.56 0.85
N GLN A 24 10.82 -5.44 -0.11
CA GLN A 24 9.61 -5.40 -0.91
C GLN A 24 8.38 -5.80 -0.11
N PHE A 25 7.25 -5.19 -0.41
CA PHE A 25 5.97 -5.69 0.08
C PHE A 25 5.59 -6.94 -0.74
N PRO A 26 5.36 -8.10 -0.08
CA PRO A 26 5.13 -9.35 -0.80
C PRO A 26 3.93 -9.28 -1.73
N ILE A 27 4.08 -9.82 -2.94
CA ILE A 27 3.11 -9.69 -4.01
C ILE A 27 1.74 -10.29 -3.66
N GLU A 28 1.74 -11.43 -2.99
CA GLU A 28 0.55 -12.18 -2.59
C GLU A 28 -0.35 -11.42 -1.61
N PHE A 29 0.19 -10.41 -0.92
CA PHE A 29 -0.56 -9.61 0.05
C PHE A 29 -0.90 -8.21 -0.44
N ARG A 30 -0.39 -7.78 -1.60
CA ARG A 30 -0.60 -6.41 -2.11
C ARG A 30 -2.07 -6.08 -2.35
N GLU A 31 -2.84 -7.02 -2.90
CA GLU A 31 -4.27 -6.82 -3.11
C GLU A 31 -5.05 -6.83 -1.79
N ALA A 32 -4.71 -7.77 -0.90
CA ALA A 32 -5.34 -7.89 0.41
C ALA A 32 -5.08 -6.67 1.31
N LEU A 33 -4.02 -5.90 1.04
CA LEU A 33 -3.73 -4.67 1.77
C LEU A 33 -4.88 -3.65 1.63
N GLY A 34 -5.55 -3.58 0.48
CA GLY A 34 -6.64 -2.64 0.25
C GLY A 34 -6.17 -1.19 0.37
N ASP A 35 -6.81 -0.43 1.25
CA ASP A 35 -6.54 0.98 1.54
C ASP A 35 -5.67 1.23 2.78
N ARG A 36 -5.17 0.17 3.42
CA ARG A 36 -4.40 0.26 4.66
C ARG A 36 -2.99 0.76 4.40
N ILE A 37 -2.66 1.94 4.91
CA ILE A 37 -1.31 2.51 4.79
C ILE A 37 -0.41 2.13 5.97
N TYR A 38 -1.01 1.91 7.15
CA TYR A 38 -0.32 1.54 8.38
C TYR A 38 -1.26 0.80 9.33
N GLY A 39 -0.79 -0.31 9.90
CA GLY A 39 -1.62 -1.16 10.75
C GLY A 39 -2.62 -2.03 9.97
N CYS A 40 -3.16 -3.01 10.67
CA CYS A 40 -4.24 -3.87 10.17
C CYS A 40 -4.94 -4.49 11.37
N ASP A 41 -6.22 -4.24 11.51
CA ASP A 41 -7.04 -4.68 12.64
C ASP A 41 -8.06 -5.77 12.27
N ASP A 42 -7.92 -6.42 11.08
CA ASP A 42 -8.86 -7.43 10.59
C ASP A 42 -9.10 -8.57 11.61
N CYS A 43 -8.05 -9.01 12.30
CA CYS A 43 -8.17 -10.05 13.32
C CYS A 43 -8.91 -9.56 14.56
N GLN A 44 -8.76 -8.29 14.93
CA GLN A 44 -9.48 -7.65 16.04
C GLN A 44 -10.96 -7.45 15.68
N LEU A 45 -11.24 -6.92 14.50
CA LEU A 45 -12.60 -6.72 13.98
C LEU A 45 -13.37 -8.04 13.81
N SER A 46 -12.66 -9.12 13.53
CA SER A 46 -13.25 -10.45 13.37
C SER A 46 -13.42 -11.19 14.70
N CYS A 47 -12.82 -10.70 15.80
CA CYS A 47 -12.85 -11.35 17.10
C CYS A 47 -14.25 -11.28 17.72
N PRO A 48 -14.86 -12.43 18.09
CA PRO A 48 -16.19 -12.41 18.73
C PRO A 48 -16.21 -11.64 20.05
N ILE A 49 -15.13 -11.70 20.83
CA ILE A 49 -15.00 -11.01 22.12
C ILE A 49 -15.00 -9.50 21.91
N ASN A 50 -14.19 -8.99 20.98
CA ASN A 50 -14.12 -7.56 20.68
C ASN A 50 -15.45 -7.01 20.17
N ARG A 51 -16.20 -7.78 19.39
CA ARG A 51 -17.54 -7.39 18.91
C ARG A 51 -18.56 -7.21 20.05
N ILE A 52 -18.39 -7.92 21.17
CA ILE A 52 -19.24 -7.76 22.34
C ILE A 52 -18.89 -6.46 23.06
N GLU A 53 -17.60 -6.16 23.21
CA GLU A 53 -17.11 -4.95 23.85
C GLU A 53 -17.49 -3.69 23.06
N GLU A 54 -17.32 -3.70 21.72
CA GLU A 54 -17.70 -2.58 20.85
C GLU A 54 -19.18 -2.20 20.99
N ARG A 55 -20.08 -3.16 21.20
CA ARG A 55 -21.50 -2.92 21.42
C ARG A 55 -21.79 -2.29 22.79
N SER A 56 -20.88 -2.41 23.74
CA SER A 56 -21.02 -1.87 25.09
C SER A 56 -20.46 -0.45 25.25
N HIS A 57 -19.63 0.00 24.31
CA HIS A 57 -19.05 1.34 24.30
C HIS A 57 -19.79 2.23 23.28
N GLU A 58 -20.69 3.09 23.78
CA GLU A 58 -21.45 4.05 22.96
C GLU A 58 -20.66 5.32 22.61
N GLU A 59 -19.48 5.54 23.20
CA GLU A 59 -18.70 6.75 22.97
C GLU A 59 -17.74 6.56 21.78
N PRO A 60 -17.81 7.47 20.77
CA PRO A 60 -16.81 7.45 19.69
C PRO A 60 -15.43 7.75 20.28
N VAL A 61 -14.48 6.83 20.11
CA VAL A 61 -13.07 7.10 20.47
C VAL A 61 -12.63 8.34 19.68
N PRO A 62 -12.17 9.41 20.34
CA PRO A 62 -11.66 10.58 19.62
C PRO A 62 -10.64 10.15 18.61
N ASN A 63 -10.77 10.61 17.36
CA ASN A 63 -9.82 10.29 16.29
C ASN A 63 -8.47 11.00 16.54
N SER A 64 -7.82 10.61 17.64
CA SER A 64 -6.56 11.18 18.16
C SER A 64 -5.38 10.92 17.21
N LEU A 65 -5.59 10.13 16.17
CA LEU A 65 -4.55 9.68 15.25
C LEU A 65 -4.49 10.49 13.94
N GLY A 66 -5.30 11.55 13.82
CA GLY A 66 -5.42 12.33 12.60
C GLY A 66 -6.38 11.68 11.59
N GLY A 67 -7.06 12.49 10.78
CA GLY A 67 -8.01 12.03 9.78
C GLY A 67 -7.43 11.10 8.72
N PRO A 68 -8.23 10.70 7.73
CA PRO A 68 -7.81 9.79 6.67
C PRO A 68 -6.56 10.31 5.95
N VAL A 69 -5.62 9.40 5.67
CA VAL A 69 -4.40 9.74 4.95
C VAL A 69 -4.71 9.83 3.47
N LEU A 70 -4.49 10.99 2.88
CA LEU A 70 -4.64 11.18 1.43
C LEU A 70 -3.39 10.66 0.72
N ILE A 71 -3.50 9.50 0.08
CA ILE A 71 -2.38 8.81 -0.55
C ILE A 71 -1.64 9.68 -1.60
N HIS A 72 -2.37 10.46 -2.37
CA HIS A 72 -1.74 11.37 -3.33
C HIS A 72 -0.87 12.43 -2.64
N GLU A 73 -1.36 13.03 -1.55
CA GLU A 73 -0.57 14.01 -0.78
C GLU A 73 0.66 13.36 -0.16
N MET A 74 0.50 12.16 0.42
CA MET A 74 1.60 11.41 0.98
C MET A 74 2.71 11.14 -0.04
N LEU A 75 2.34 10.74 -1.26
CA LEU A 75 3.29 10.50 -2.35
C LEU A 75 3.91 11.77 -2.95
N GLU A 76 3.33 12.93 -2.71
CA GLU A 76 3.86 14.24 -3.15
C GLU A 76 4.75 14.92 -2.09
N MET A 77 4.72 14.48 -0.83
CA MET A 77 5.55 15.05 0.26
C MET A 77 7.04 14.79 0.03
N SER A 78 7.89 15.69 0.54
CA SER A 78 9.33 15.42 0.70
C SER A 78 9.56 14.39 1.80
N ASP A 79 10.78 13.86 1.88
CA ASP A 79 11.15 12.86 2.89
C ASP A 79 11.06 13.43 4.31
N GLU A 80 11.51 14.68 4.49
CA GLU A 80 11.45 15.39 5.77
C GLU A 80 10.00 15.53 6.23
N LYS A 81 9.09 15.97 5.34
CA LYS A 81 7.67 16.11 5.67
C LYS A 81 6.99 14.78 5.96
N LEU A 82 7.39 13.70 5.27
CA LEU A 82 6.88 12.36 5.57
C LEU A 82 7.26 11.93 6.98
N ILE A 83 8.53 12.11 7.36
CA ILE A 83 9.01 11.74 8.70
C ILE A 83 8.44 12.68 9.78
N GLU A 84 8.29 13.96 9.50
CA GLU A 84 7.64 14.89 10.43
C GLU A 84 6.19 14.47 10.71
N ARG A 85 5.40 14.19 9.67
CA ARG A 85 3.97 13.90 9.80
C ARG A 85 3.68 12.49 10.31
N PHE A 86 4.44 11.49 9.86
CA PHE A 86 4.20 10.08 10.12
C PHE A 86 5.27 9.41 10.98
N GLY A 87 6.27 10.14 11.46
CA GLY A 87 7.38 9.58 12.22
C GLY A 87 7.03 8.98 13.59
N ARG A 88 5.79 9.14 14.05
CA ARG A 88 5.21 8.42 15.19
C ARG A 88 4.93 6.94 14.87
N TRP A 89 4.76 6.59 13.60
CA TRP A 89 4.65 5.22 13.16
C TRP A 89 6.01 4.53 13.22
N TYR A 90 6.01 3.24 13.44
CA TYR A 90 7.24 2.48 13.27
C TYR A 90 7.61 2.44 11.78
N ILE A 91 8.75 3.00 11.45
CA ILE A 91 9.32 3.04 10.11
C ILE A 91 10.72 2.42 10.21
N PRO A 92 11.00 1.30 9.51
CA PRO A 92 12.33 0.69 9.56
C PRO A 92 13.43 1.71 9.28
N LYS A 93 14.41 1.80 10.16
CA LYS A 93 15.54 2.76 10.07
C LYS A 93 15.11 4.22 9.87
N ARG A 94 13.85 4.57 10.14
CA ARG A 94 13.22 5.87 9.82
C ARG A 94 13.36 6.26 8.36
N ASP A 95 13.41 5.28 7.45
CA ASP A 95 13.58 5.48 6.02
C ASP A 95 12.22 5.67 5.35
N PRO A 96 11.93 6.87 4.81
CA PRO A 96 10.63 7.20 4.22
C PRO A 96 10.26 6.35 2.98
N ARG A 97 11.24 5.68 2.35
CA ARG A 97 10.97 4.81 1.20
C ARG A 97 9.97 3.70 1.53
N TYR A 98 9.93 3.19 2.78
CA TYR A 98 8.96 2.17 3.18
C TYR A 98 7.54 2.70 3.25
N LEU A 99 7.36 3.97 3.63
CA LEU A 99 6.06 4.64 3.54
C LEU A 99 5.63 4.83 2.08
N ARG A 100 6.55 5.23 1.20
CA ARG A 100 6.30 5.38 -0.24
C ARG A 100 5.95 4.04 -0.88
N ARG A 101 6.69 2.97 -0.53
CA ARG A 101 6.39 1.59 -0.94
C ARG A 101 4.95 1.22 -0.60
N ASN A 102 4.54 1.39 0.65
CA ASN A 102 3.19 1.09 1.11
C ASN A 102 2.15 1.94 0.37
N ALA A 103 2.42 3.25 0.24
CA ALA A 103 1.53 4.17 -0.44
C ALA A 103 1.34 3.85 -1.94
N LEU A 104 2.36 3.34 -2.63
CA LEU A 104 2.24 2.88 -4.01
C LEU A 104 1.34 1.65 -4.13
N VAL A 105 1.45 0.70 -3.20
CA VAL A 105 0.53 -0.46 -3.16
C VAL A 105 -0.91 0.00 -2.94
N VAL A 106 -1.14 0.86 -1.96
CA VAL A 106 -2.47 1.42 -1.69
C VAL A 106 -2.98 2.20 -2.90
N LEU A 107 -2.14 3.02 -3.55
CA LEU A 107 -2.50 3.77 -4.77
C LEU A 107 -3.02 2.82 -5.86
N GLY A 108 -2.33 1.71 -6.11
CA GLY A 108 -2.75 0.68 -7.07
C GLY A 108 -4.09 0.04 -6.70
N ASN A 109 -4.37 -0.11 -5.41
CA ASN A 109 -5.61 -0.71 -4.95
C ASN A 109 -6.83 0.22 -5.01
N ILE A 110 -6.67 1.52 -4.69
CA ILE A 110 -7.84 2.40 -4.48
C ILE A 110 -8.05 3.45 -5.56
N SER A 111 -7.00 3.78 -6.35
CA SER A 111 -7.08 4.86 -7.35
C SER A 111 -7.85 4.43 -8.60
N LYS A 112 -8.21 5.44 -9.40
CA LYS A 112 -8.85 5.24 -10.70
C LYS A 112 -7.84 5.49 -11.83
N ALA A 113 -7.86 4.65 -12.86
CA ALA A 113 -7.04 4.81 -14.06
C ALA A 113 -7.26 6.16 -14.79
N SER A 114 -8.46 6.72 -14.69
CA SER A 114 -8.81 8.01 -15.26
C SER A 114 -8.21 9.22 -14.53
N SER A 115 -7.68 9.04 -13.30
CA SER A 115 -7.12 10.14 -12.51
C SER A 115 -5.81 10.64 -13.11
N GLN A 116 -5.78 11.88 -13.57
CA GLN A 116 -4.57 12.53 -14.06
C GLN A 116 -3.51 12.69 -12.96
N LYS A 117 -3.96 12.94 -11.72
CA LYS A 117 -3.07 13.03 -10.56
C LYS A 117 -2.34 11.69 -10.31
N THR A 118 -3.08 10.58 -10.34
CA THR A 118 -2.50 9.23 -10.22
C THR A 118 -1.47 8.95 -11.32
N ARG A 119 -1.79 9.26 -12.58
CA ARG A 119 -0.87 9.09 -13.71
C ARG A 119 0.42 9.91 -13.55
N LYS A 120 0.31 11.17 -13.10
CA LYS A 120 1.47 12.04 -12.83
C LYS A 120 2.36 11.46 -11.73
N ILE A 121 1.76 10.99 -10.65
CA ILE A 121 2.48 10.38 -9.53
C ILE A 121 3.19 9.12 -10.01
N LEU A 122 2.51 8.21 -10.71
CA LEU A 122 3.12 6.99 -11.20
C LEU A 122 4.29 7.26 -12.14
N ARG A 123 4.20 8.21 -13.10
CA ARG A 123 5.34 8.59 -13.95
C ARG A 123 6.55 9.00 -13.13
N ARG A 124 6.36 9.82 -12.10
CA ARG A 124 7.45 10.23 -11.20
C ARG A 124 8.11 9.03 -10.55
N TYR A 125 7.33 8.09 -10.00
CA TYR A 125 7.87 6.95 -9.27
C TYR A 125 8.40 5.82 -10.17
N LEU A 126 7.97 5.74 -11.41
CA LEU A 126 8.58 4.88 -12.43
C LEU A 126 10.00 5.32 -12.78
N SER A 127 10.34 6.62 -12.59
CA SER A 127 11.69 7.16 -12.80
C SER A 127 12.45 7.39 -11.48
N ASP A 128 12.02 6.76 -10.38
CA ASP A 128 12.69 6.88 -9.08
C ASP A 128 14.07 6.21 -9.11
N SER A 129 15.04 6.72 -8.35
CA SER A 129 16.37 6.13 -8.24
C SER A 129 16.36 4.77 -7.53
N ASP A 130 15.43 4.54 -6.59
CA ASP A 130 15.28 3.30 -5.84
C ASP A 130 14.50 2.25 -6.66
N ASN A 131 15.15 1.12 -6.95
CA ASN A 131 14.56 0.03 -7.73
C ASN A 131 13.36 -0.65 -7.03
N MET A 132 13.34 -0.69 -5.69
CA MET A 132 12.19 -1.18 -4.94
C MET A 132 10.98 -0.27 -5.16
N ILE A 133 11.19 1.03 -5.15
CA ILE A 133 10.12 2.01 -5.40
C ILE A 133 9.62 1.89 -6.83
N ARG A 134 10.54 1.81 -7.84
CA ARG A 134 10.14 1.62 -9.23
C ARG A 134 9.33 0.34 -9.43
N SER A 135 9.75 -0.79 -8.83
CA SER A 135 9.02 -2.06 -8.96
C SER A 135 7.59 -1.97 -8.41
N HIS A 136 7.38 -1.28 -7.28
CA HIS A 136 6.04 -1.07 -6.74
C HIS A 136 5.20 -0.10 -7.59
N ALA A 137 5.84 0.90 -8.23
CA ALA A 137 5.17 1.78 -9.19
C ALA A 137 4.74 1.01 -10.45
N VAL A 138 5.56 0.07 -10.94
CA VAL A 138 5.19 -0.85 -12.05
C VAL A 138 3.97 -1.68 -11.67
N TRP A 139 3.99 -2.31 -10.48
CA TRP A 139 2.83 -3.07 -10.01
C TRP A 139 1.56 -2.21 -9.94
N ALA A 140 1.66 -1.01 -9.38
CA ALA A 140 0.52 -0.11 -9.26
C ALA A 140 -0.01 0.34 -10.63
N ALA A 141 0.86 0.59 -11.62
CA ALA A 141 0.48 0.92 -12.99
C ALA A 141 -0.27 -0.25 -13.66
N LYS A 142 0.26 -1.48 -13.54
CA LYS A 142 -0.39 -2.69 -14.06
C LYS A 142 -1.74 -2.93 -13.38
N ARG A 143 -1.81 -2.80 -12.06
CA ARG A 143 -3.05 -2.97 -11.29
C ARG A 143 -4.15 -1.99 -11.71
N LEU A 144 -3.77 -0.82 -12.21
CA LEU A 144 -4.67 0.21 -12.73
C LEU A 144 -4.88 0.13 -14.26
N ASN A 145 -4.33 -0.89 -14.93
CA ASN A 145 -4.37 -1.03 -16.40
C ASN A 145 -3.80 0.21 -17.12
N LEU A 146 -2.66 0.70 -16.64
CA LEU A 146 -1.96 1.86 -17.16
C LEU A 146 -0.66 1.45 -17.90
N ASP A 147 -0.70 0.36 -18.66
CA ASP A 147 0.47 -0.21 -19.37
C ASP A 147 1.15 0.79 -20.32
N SER A 148 0.39 1.80 -20.77
CA SER A 148 0.95 2.92 -21.55
C SER A 148 2.04 3.72 -20.82
N LEU A 149 2.13 3.61 -19.50
CA LEU A 149 3.19 4.23 -18.70
C LEU A 149 4.46 3.38 -18.60
N LEU A 150 4.39 2.10 -19.00
CA LEU A 150 5.47 1.12 -18.79
C LEU A 150 6.41 0.99 -19.98
N GLY A 151 6.16 1.70 -21.08
CA GLY A 151 6.95 1.59 -22.30
C GLY A 151 8.45 1.84 -22.10
N GLU A 152 8.78 2.85 -21.29
CA GLU A 152 10.18 3.24 -20.99
C GLU A 152 10.84 2.34 -19.96
N MET A 153 10.08 1.47 -19.28
CA MET A 153 10.59 0.58 -18.23
C MET A 153 11.14 -0.74 -18.77
N LYS A 154 10.96 -1.02 -20.06
CA LYS A 154 11.37 -2.30 -20.69
C LYS A 154 12.87 -2.59 -20.55
N ASP A 155 13.66 -1.54 -20.56
CA ASP A 155 15.14 -1.61 -20.49
C ASP A 155 15.66 -1.21 -19.08
N ASP A 156 14.82 -1.25 -18.04
CA ASP A 156 15.26 -0.96 -16.67
C ASP A 156 16.35 -1.96 -16.25
N PRO A 157 17.50 -1.51 -15.73
CA PRO A 157 18.61 -2.38 -15.38
C PRO A 157 18.37 -3.28 -14.15
N SER A 158 17.31 -3.03 -13.40
CA SER A 158 17.01 -3.76 -12.18
C SER A 158 16.22 -5.05 -12.43
N SER A 159 16.73 -6.19 -11.95
CA SER A 159 16.03 -7.47 -11.99
C SER A 159 14.66 -7.39 -11.28
N LEU A 160 14.57 -6.65 -10.17
CA LEU A 160 13.32 -6.46 -9.45
C LEU A 160 12.23 -5.79 -10.31
N VAL A 161 12.63 -4.82 -11.12
CA VAL A 161 11.71 -4.11 -12.03
C VAL A 161 11.33 -5.03 -13.19
N GLN A 162 12.30 -5.76 -13.76
CA GLN A 162 12.07 -6.69 -14.85
C GLN A 162 11.14 -7.84 -14.44
N GLU A 163 11.33 -8.42 -13.26
CA GLU A 163 10.44 -9.44 -12.70
C GLU A 163 9.01 -8.91 -12.55
N GLU A 164 8.85 -7.67 -12.06
CA GLU A 164 7.54 -7.06 -11.88
C GLU A 164 6.86 -6.73 -13.22
N LEU A 165 7.63 -6.36 -14.24
CA LEU A 165 7.12 -6.15 -15.61
C LEU A 165 6.58 -7.45 -16.23
N GLN A 166 7.27 -8.58 -16.00
CA GLN A 166 6.89 -9.88 -16.54
C GLN A 166 5.72 -10.52 -15.77
N ARG A 167 5.55 -10.18 -14.50
CA ARG A 167 4.53 -10.76 -13.63
C ARG A 167 3.12 -10.40 -14.08
N GLU A 168 2.21 -11.36 -14.08
CA GLU A 168 0.80 -11.08 -14.24
C GLU A 168 0.25 -10.42 -12.97
N VAL A 169 -0.49 -9.33 -13.16
CA VAL A 169 -1.18 -8.62 -12.08
C VAL A 169 -2.67 -8.68 -12.36
N SER A 170 -3.44 -9.18 -11.41
CA SER A 170 -4.89 -9.25 -11.54
C SER A 170 -5.47 -7.83 -11.61
N TRP A 171 -6.26 -7.59 -12.65
CA TRP A 171 -6.94 -6.32 -12.83
C TRP A 171 -8.33 -6.36 -12.18
N ASP A 172 -8.66 -5.41 -11.33
CA ASP A 172 -9.96 -5.34 -10.70
C ASP A 172 -11.01 -4.76 -11.68
N LYS A 173 -11.72 -5.65 -12.37
CA LYS A 173 -12.78 -5.30 -13.33
C LYS A 173 -13.87 -4.39 -12.72
N ARG A 174 -14.08 -4.40 -11.41
CA ARG A 174 -15.08 -3.56 -10.72
C ARG A 174 -14.77 -2.08 -10.78
N LYS A 175 -13.48 -1.71 -11.00
CA LYS A 175 -13.03 -0.31 -11.11
C LYS A 175 -13.22 0.29 -12.50
N SER A 176 -13.56 -0.50 -13.52
CA SER A 176 -13.82 -0.02 -14.88
C SER A 176 -15.27 0.36 -15.12
N SER A 177 -16.21 -0.11 -14.28
CA SER A 177 -17.64 0.01 -14.50
C SER A 177 -18.32 1.21 -13.83
N SER A 178 -17.59 2.17 -13.27
CA SER A 178 -18.20 3.41 -12.77
C SER A 178 -18.36 4.46 -13.89
N LYS A 179 -19.05 4.05 -14.97
CA LYS A 179 -19.81 4.97 -15.81
C LYS A 179 -21.29 4.79 -15.44
N LYS A 180 -21.77 5.60 -14.52
CA LYS A 180 -23.11 6.15 -14.49
C LYS A 180 -23.16 7.30 -13.51
#